data_9fa83d7d44dde2d4c6dc1960f4f2214d
#
_entry.id   9fa83d7d44dde2d4c6dc1960f4f2214d
#
_cell.length_a   1.000
_cell.length_b   1.000
_cell.length_c   1.000
_cell.angle_alpha   90.00
_cell.angle_beta   90.00
_cell.angle_gamma   90.00
#
_symmetry.space_group_name_H-M   'P 1'
#
loop_
_entity.id
_entity.type
_entity.pdbx_description
1 polymer ?
#
loop_
_entity_poly.entity_id
_entity_poly.type
_entity_poly.pdbx_seq_one_letter_code
_entity_poly.pdbx_strand_id
1 'polypeptide(L)'
;EGWVSNLSQFEIDNLGPDETYSLVLSVFSPDDAEENAWSLTKINIYSKNREQFDDDLEVNTSVRLPVRGVSLTTPENSLSGNPGSILTYTVSVTNSGSDPDDINLGYELCESCNAWVVSLSKYSIEDLGDGDSEDIQLFVEIPSSARSTDEATITVTAESHDDSTAFADLDVISKVNTVYNQYVTASAVSIMYPGD
;
A
#
# COMPACT_ATOMS: atom_id res chain seq x y z
N GLU A 1 2.98 31.80 13.79
CA GLU A 1 1.60 31.79 14.33
C GLU A 1 1.55 30.77 15.46
N GLY A 2 0.68 30.98 16.45
CA GLY A 2 0.55 30.12 17.61
C GLY A 2 -0.64 29.18 17.49
N TRP A 3 -0.80 28.29 18.46
CA TRP A 3 -1.95 27.44 18.62
C TRP A 3 -3.25 28.26 18.70
N VAL A 4 -4.30 27.78 18.07
CA VAL A 4 -5.63 28.38 18.07
C VAL A 4 -6.63 27.38 18.62
N SER A 5 -7.45 27.81 19.61
CA SER A 5 -8.54 27.01 20.14
C SER A 5 -9.87 27.73 19.98
N ASN A 6 -10.93 26.96 19.69
CA ASN A 6 -12.28 27.48 19.53
C ASN A 6 -13.32 26.53 20.14
N LEU A 7 -14.30 27.10 20.86
CA LEU A 7 -15.45 26.37 21.39
C LEU A 7 -16.65 26.56 20.46
N SER A 8 -17.45 25.51 20.28
CA SER A 8 -18.68 25.55 19.48
C SER A 8 -19.72 26.56 20.04
N GLN A 9 -19.68 26.87 21.35
CA GLN A 9 -20.55 27.80 22.01
C GLN A 9 -19.92 28.34 23.29
N PHE A 10 -20.13 29.65 23.59
CA PHE A 10 -19.58 30.32 24.77
C PHE A 10 -20.62 30.60 25.86
N GLU A 11 -21.90 30.33 25.59
CA GLU A 11 -22.99 30.56 26.53
C GLU A 11 -24.05 29.49 26.35
N ILE A 12 -24.50 28.90 27.45
CA ILE A 12 -25.60 27.92 27.51
C ILE A 12 -26.71 28.53 28.36
N ASP A 13 -27.85 28.71 27.71
CA ASP A 13 -29.02 29.26 28.38
C ASP A 13 -29.94 28.15 28.91
N ASN A 14 -30.49 28.38 30.11
CA ASN A 14 -31.56 27.57 30.73
C ASN A 14 -31.21 26.08 30.89
N LEU A 15 -29.93 25.76 31.23
CA LEU A 15 -29.56 24.37 31.61
C LEU A 15 -30.25 24.02 32.94
N GLY A 16 -31.16 23.04 32.92
CA GLY A 16 -31.89 22.58 34.07
C GLY A 16 -31.05 21.73 35.02
N PRO A 17 -31.56 21.42 36.24
CA PRO A 17 -30.92 20.49 37.14
C PRO A 17 -30.76 19.13 36.48
N ASP A 18 -29.57 18.51 36.64
CA ASP A 18 -29.20 17.22 36.07
C ASP A 18 -29.20 17.14 34.52
N GLU A 19 -29.36 18.26 33.83
CA GLU A 19 -29.21 18.33 32.37
C GLU A 19 -27.73 18.44 31.98
N THR A 20 -27.40 17.84 30.84
CA THR A 20 -26.06 17.90 30.25
C THR A 20 -26.10 18.59 28.88
N TYR A 21 -25.08 19.37 28.59
CA TYR A 21 -24.87 19.98 27.29
C TYR A 21 -23.51 19.65 26.74
N SER A 22 -23.44 19.19 25.47
CA SER A 22 -22.19 18.83 24.82
C SER A 22 -21.62 20.00 24.04
N LEU A 23 -20.35 20.31 24.30
CA LEU A 23 -19.57 21.32 23.57
C LEU A 23 -18.47 20.63 22.75
N VAL A 24 -18.13 21.22 21.62
CA VAL A 24 -16.99 20.81 20.82
C VAL A 24 -15.87 21.84 21.00
N LEU A 25 -14.72 21.38 21.45
CA LEU A 25 -13.47 22.14 21.44
C LEU A 25 -12.67 21.74 20.18
N SER A 26 -12.38 22.71 19.32
CA SER A 26 -11.45 22.55 18.20
C SER A 26 -10.14 23.21 18.56
N VAL A 27 -9.04 22.47 18.42
CA VAL A 27 -7.68 22.97 18.66
C VAL A 27 -6.87 22.78 17.37
N PHE A 28 -6.26 23.84 16.89
CA PHE A 28 -5.44 23.85 15.67
C PHE A 28 -3.98 24.13 16.06
N SER A 29 -3.09 23.26 15.58
CA SER A 29 -1.66 23.48 15.69
C SER A 29 -1.19 24.52 14.65
N PRO A 30 -0.05 25.19 14.86
CA PRO A 30 0.64 25.91 13.81
C PRO A 30 1.03 24.97 12.66
N ASP A 31 1.06 25.49 11.41
CA ASP A 31 1.45 24.70 10.22
C ASP A 31 2.92 24.25 10.28
N ASP A 32 3.77 24.96 11.04
CA ASP A 32 5.18 24.67 11.28
C ASP A 32 5.44 23.99 12.63
N ALA A 33 4.42 23.40 13.24
CA ALA A 33 4.58 22.75 14.53
C ALA A 33 5.44 21.48 14.42
N GLU A 34 6.47 21.40 15.26
CA GLU A 34 7.35 20.23 15.35
C GLU A 34 6.64 19.05 16.04
N GLU A 35 7.14 17.87 15.78
CA GLU A 35 6.68 16.65 16.47
C GLU A 35 6.79 16.80 17.99
N ASN A 36 5.76 16.33 18.71
CA ASN A 36 5.63 16.48 20.16
C ASN A 36 5.47 17.93 20.65
N ALA A 37 5.33 18.92 19.77
CA ALA A 37 4.85 20.23 20.20
C ALA A 37 3.46 20.07 20.85
N TRP A 38 3.19 20.81 21.92
CA TRP A 38 1.95 20.66 22.66
C TRP A 38 1.36 22.01 23.09
N SER A 39 0.05 21.99 23.35
CA SER A 39 -0.67 23.12 23.89
C SER A 39 -1.64 22.67 24.98
N LEU A 40 -1.75 23.44 26.04
CA LEU A 40 -2.73 23.27 27.11
C LEU A 40 -3.87 24.29 26.90
N THR A 41 -5.06 23.79 26.62
CA THR A 41 -6.28 24.62 26.55
C THR A 41 -7.05 24.47 27.85
N LYS A 42 -7.33 25.58 28.51
CA LYS A 42 -8.11 25.63 29.72
C LYS A 42 -9.50 26.16 29.40
N ILE A 43 -10.54 25.39 29.73
CA ILE A 43 -11.96 25.78 29.60
C ILE A 43 -12.49 26.09 31.00
N ASN A 44 -12.92 27.31 31.22
CA ASN A 44 -13.52 27.71 32.49
C ASN A 44 -15.05 27.81 32.29
N ILE A 45 -15.78 27.19 33.18
CA ILE A 45 -17.25 27.20 33.19
C ILE A 45 -17.72 27.84 34.49
N TYR A 46 -18.59 28.80 34.39
CA TYR A 46 -19.15 29.46 35.57
C TYR A 46 -20.64 29.81 35.38
N SER A 47 -21.36 29.87 36.49
CA SER A 47 -22.74 30.31 36.50
C SER A 47 -22.84 31.84 36.46
N LYS A 48 -23.54 32.41 35.46
CA LYS A 48 -23.78 33.85 35.35
C LYS A 48 -24.40 34.48 36.60
N ASN A 49 -25.24 33.74 37.30
CA ASN A 49 -25.98 34.25 38.45
C ASN A 49 -25.28 34.00 39.78
N ARG A 50 -24.29 33.12 39.82
CA ARG A 50 -23.53 32.74 41.00
C ARG A 50 -22.09 32.36 40.60
N GLU A 51 -21.23 33.35 40.45
CA GLU A 51 -19.85 33.18 40.01
C GLU A 51 -18.98 32.25 40.92
N GLN A 52 -19.44 32.00 42.18
CA GLN A 52 -18.80 31.06 43.09
C GLN A 52 -18.98 29.58 42.69
N PHE A 53 -19.83 29.28 41.72
CA PHE A 53 -19.98 27.96 41.12
C PHE A 53 -19.30 27.98 39.77
N ASP A 54 -18.00 27.72 39.81
CA ASP A 54 -17.11 27.57 38.67
C ASP A 54 -16.49 26.19 38.67
N ASP A 55 -16.11 25.71 37.49
CA ASP A 55 -15.32 24.51 37.27
C ASP A 55 -14.42 24.73 36.08
N ASP A 56 -13.34 24.00 36.00
CA ASP A 56 -12.40 24.09 34.89
C ASP A 56 -11.98 22.71 34.37
N LEU A 57 -11.77 22.67 33.06
CA LEU A 57 -11.25 21.50 32.35
C LEU A 57 -9.97 21.89 31.62
N GLU A 58 -8.93 21.11 31.78
CA GLU A 58 -7.68 21.25 31.04
C GLU A 58 -7.60 20.16 29.96
N VAL A 59 -7.38 20.58 28.71
CA VAL A 59 -7.18 19.69 27.57
C VAL A 59 -5.79 19.87 27.02
N ASN A 60 -4.99 18.81 27.06
CA ASN A 60 -3.66 18.79 26.45
C ASN A 60 -3.77 18.25 25.03
N THR A 61 -3.26 19.00 24.06
CA THR A 61 -3.21 18.60 22.65
C THR A 61 -1.75 18.59 22.19
N SER A 62 -1.31 17.53 21.56
CA SER A 62 0.05 17.40 21.03
C SER A 62 0.05 17.08 19.53
N VAL A 63 1.12 17.51 18.85
CA VAL A 63 1.38 17.19 17.45
C VAL A 63 2.05 15.83 17.35
N ARG A 64 1.53 14.98 16.48
CA ARG A 64 2.18 13.77 16.00
C ARG A 64 2.37 13.92 14.50
N LEU A 65 3.60 13.76 14.03
CA LEU A 65 3.86 13.71 12.60
C LEU A 65 3.50 12.32 12.05
N PRO A 66 2.99 12.25 10.82
CA PRO A 66 2.73 10.96 10.18
C PRO A 66 4.04 10.18 10.00
N VAL A 67 4.01 8.89 10.29
CA VAL A 67 5.08 7.96 9.96
C VAL A 67 4.65 7.22 8.70
N ARG A 68 5.39 7.38 7.61
CA ARG A 68 5.12 6.67 6.36
C ARG A 68 5.82 5.31 6.37
N GLY A 69 5.19 4.32 5.77
CA GLY A 69 5.76 2.99 5.68
C GLY A 69 4.98 2.14 4.68
N VAL A 70 5.69 1.33 3.91
CA VAL A 70 5.11 0.44 2.91
C VAL A 70 5.73 -0.94 3.05
N SER A 71 4.94 -1.99 2.85
CA SER A 71 5.44 -3.35 2.74
C SER A 71 4.77 -4.12 1.61
N LEU A 72 5.52 -5.03 0.99
CA LEU A 72 5.06 -5.89 -0.09
C LEU A 72 5.18 -7.35 0.31
N THR A 73 4.15 -8.15 0.00
CA THR A 73 4.16 -9.59 0.20
C THR A 73 3.50 -10.32 -0.97
N THR A 74 3.86 -11.58 -1.19
CA THR A 74 3.22 -12.46 -2.16
C THR A 74 3.15 -13.88 -1.61
N PRO A 75 2.06 -14.63 -1.86
CA PRO A 75 1.98 -16.05 -1.46
C PRO A 75 2.97 -16.92 -2.24
N GLU A 76 3.30 -16.54 -3.48
CA GLU A 76 4.21 -17.28 -4.34
C GLU A 76 5.13 -16.31 -5.09
N ASN A 77 6.42 -16.40 -4.81
CA ASN A 77 7.43 -15.55 -5.46
C ASN A 77 8.12 -16.22 -6.67
N SER A 78 7.71 -17.44 -7.04
CA SER A 78 8.25 -18.13 -8.22
C SER A 78 7.15 -18.93 -8.91
N LEU A 79 6.87 -18.61 -10.16
CA LEU A 79 5.96 -19.33 -11.01
C LEU A 79 6.66 -19.83 -12.28
N SER A 80 6.09 -20.85 -12.92
CA SER A 80 6.58 -21.35 -14.19
C SER A 80 5.46 -21.56 -15.20
N GLY A 81 5.75 -21.29 -16.48
CA GLY A 81 4.80 -21.42 -17.56
C GLY A 81 5.43 -21.82 -18.88
N ASN A 82 4.60 -22.08 -19.89
CA ASN A 82 5.06 -22.41 -21.24
C ASN A 82 5.42 -21.12 -22.01
N PRO A 83 6.30 -21.21 -23.02
CA PRO A 83 6.52 -20.09 -23.92
C PRO A 83 5.20 -19.52 -24.48
N GLY A 84 5.03 -18.20 -24.46
CA GLY A 84 3.82 -17.49 -24.86
C GLY A 84 2.67 -17.47 -23.85
N SER A 85 2.84 -18.05 -22.64
CA SER A 85 1.83 -17.93 -21.59
C SER A 85 2.05 -16.72 -20.70
N ILE A 86 1.00 -16.30 -19.99
CA ILE A 86 1.03 -15.23 -18.99
C ILE A 86 1.02 -15.87 -17.60
N LEU A 87 1.98 -15.50 -16.77
CA LEU A 87 2.00 -15.77 -15.35
C LEU A 87 1.37 -14.61 -14.60
N THR A 88 0.60 -14.91 -13.55
CA THR A 88 -0.05 -13.88 -12.74
C THR A 88 0.34 -14.08 -11.28
N TYR A 89 0.97 -13.06 -10.70
CA TYR A 89 1.29 -13.00 -9.28
C TYR A 89 0.29 -12.09 -8.59
N THR A 90 -0.14 -12.46 -7.39
CA THR A 90 -0.86 -11.58 -6.49
C THR A 90 0.16 -10.96 -5.53
N VAL A 91 0.22 -9.65 -5.49
CA VAL A 91 1.09 -8.89 -4.59
C VAL A 91 0.20 -8.08 -3.66
N SER A 92 0.36 -8.30 -2.36
CA SER A 92 -0.34 -7.54 -1.33
C SER A 92 0.53 -6.36 -0.93
N VAL A 93 -0.01 -5.16 -1.09
CA VAL A 93 0.60 -3.88 -0.71
C VAL A 93 -0.02 -3.45 0.60
N THR A 94 0.79 -3.22 1.62
CA THR A 94 0.32 -2.83 2.96
C THR A 94 0.90 -1.48 3.35
N ASN A 95 0.05 -0.56 3.78
CA ASN A 95 0.51 0.64 4.48
C ASN A 95 0.92 0.25 5.90
N SER A 96 2.21 0.27 6.18
CA SER A 96 2.77 -0.01 7.52
C SER A 96 3.09 1.27 8.31
N GLY A 97 2.64 2.41 7.81
CA GLY A 97 2.74 3.71 8.46
C GLY A 97 1.72 3.89 9.58
N SER A 98 1.49 5.13 9.98
CA SER A 98 0.59 5.48 11.07
C SER A 98 -0.60 6.35 10.64
N ASP A 99 -0.69 6.66 9.36
CA ASP A 99 -1.73 7.51 8.77
C ASP A 99 -2.02 7.02 7.34
N PRO A 100 -3.21 7.30 6.79
CA PRO A 100 -3.53 7.00 5.40
C PRO A 100 -2.49 7.58 4.44
N ASP A 101 -2.17 6.84 3.38
CA ASP A 101 -1.13 7.20 2.43
C ASP A 101 -1.52 6.82 1.00
N ASP A 102 -1.02 7.58 0.03
CA ASP A 102 -1.06 7.23 -1.37
C ASP A 102 0.23 6.48 -1.72
N ILE A 103 0.11 5.30 -2.33
CA ILE A 103 1.24 4.45 -2.66
C ILE A 103 1.46 4.41 -4.18
N ASN A 104 2.65 4.79 -4.63
CA ASN A 104 3.09 4.64 -6.01
C ASN A 104 3.66 3.24 -6.21
N LEU A 105 3.31 2.61 -7.34
CA LEU A 105 3.71 1.25 -7.68
C LEU A 105 4.49 1.23 -9.00
N GLY A 106 5.53 0.41 -9.02
CA GLY A 106 6.36 0.21 -10.19
C GLY A 106 6.90 -1.21 -10.31
N TYR A 107 7.68 -1.46 -11.34
CA TYR A 107 8.47 -2.67 -11.47
C TYR A 107 9.75 -2.40 -12.25
N GLU A 108 10.76 -3.19 -11.95
CA GLU A 108 11.99 -3.27 -12.72
C GLU A 108 12.16 -4.68 -13.28
N LEU A 109 12.64 -4.78 -14.50
CA LEU A 109 12.92 -6.04 -15.18
C LEU A 109 14.42 -6.24 -15.30
N CYS A 110 14.91 -7.48 -15.11
CA CYS A 110 16.31 -7.78 -15.28
C CYS A 110 16.85 -7.32 -16.65
N GLU A 111 18.08 -6.80 -16.72
CA GLU A 111 18.69 -6.21 -17.93
C GLU A 111 18.69 -7.15 -19.16
N SER A 112 18.80 -8.46 -18.93
CA SER A 112 18.81 -9.47 -20.00
C SER A 112 17.43 -9.96 -20.44
N CYS A 113 16.36 -9.46 -19.79
CA CYS A 113 15.00 -9.97 -19.94
C CYS A 113 14.12 -9.15 -20.91
N ASN A 114 14.70 -8.40 -21.82
CA ASN A 114 14.03 -7.44 -22.70
C ASN A 114 12.90 -8.01 -23.59
N ALA A 115 12.84 -9.34 -23.76
CA ALA A 115 11.76 -9.98 -24.53
C ALA A 115 10.53 -10.33 -23.68
N TRP A 116 10.62 -10.24 -22.36
CA TRP A 116 9.52 -10.47 -21.43
C TRP A 116 8.65 -9.23 -21.38
N VAL A 117 7.33 -9.41 -21.31
CA VAL A 117 6.39 -8.29 -21.18
C VAL A 117 5.78 -8.32 -19.79
N VAL A 118 5.89 -7.22 -19.08
CA VAL A 118 5.45 -7.09 -17.69
C VAL A 118 4.48 -5.93 -17.55
N SER A 119 3.44 -6.11 -16.74
CA SER A 119 2.51 -5.03 -16.39
C SER A 119 1.89 -5.26 -15.02
N LEU A 120 1.50 -4.17 -14.35
CA LEU A 120 0.71 -4.18 -13.13
C LEU A 120 -0.76 -3.89 -13.43
N SER A 121 -1.66 -4.41 -12.60
CA SER A 121 -3.09 -4.08 -12.67
C SER A 121 -3.38 -2.65 -12.25
N LYS A 122 -2.50 -2.06 -11.40
CA LYS A 122 -2.54 -0.68 -10.91
C LYS A 122 -1.12 -0.16 -10.76
N TYR A 123 -0.95 1.18 -10.89
CA TYR A 123 0.32 1.89 -10.67
C TYR A 123 0.25 2.88 -9.49
N SER A 124 -0.91 2.98 -8.85
CA SER A 124 -1.10 3.72 -7.59
C SER A 124 -2.24 3.11 -6.79
N ILE A 125 -2.18 3.28 -5.49
CA ILE A 125 -3.28 3.02 -4.53
C ILE A 125 -3.46 4.32 -3.78
N GLU A 126 -4.69 4.85 -3.77
CA GLU A 126 -5.02 6.12 -3.12
C GLU A 126 -5.66 5.85 -1.75
N ASP A 127 -5.32 6.68 -0.77
CA ASP A 127 -5.91 6.72 0.58
C ASP A 127 -5.90 5.34 1.29
N LEU A 128 -4.79 4.60 1.17
CA LEU A 128 -4.63 3.30 1.87
C LEU A 128 -4.48 3.56 3.37
N GLY A 129 -5.45 3.11 4.17
CA GLY A 129 -5.49 3.32 5.62
C GLY A 129 -4.31 2.70 6.36
N ASP A 130 -4.03 3.18 7.57
CA ASP A 130 -3.03 2.62 8.50
C ASP A 130 -3.30 1.12 8.76
N GLY A 131 -2.32 0.27 8.46
CA GLY A 131 -2.41 -1.17 8.58
C GLY A 131 -3.25 -1.87 7.51
N ASP A 132 -3.90 -1.13 6.61
CA ASP A 132 -4.69 -1.71 5.54
C ASP A 132 -3.81 -2.25 4.41
N SER A 133 -4.37 -3.21 3.66
CA SER A 133 -3.70 -3.85 2.54
C SER A 133 -4.60 -3.90 1.31
N GLU A 134 -4.02 -3.74 0.14
CA GLU A 134 -4.69 -3.96 -1.14
C GLU A 134 -3.89 -4.92 -2.02
N ASP A 135 -4.60 -5.87 -2.64
CA ASP A 135 -3.99 -6.83 -3.57
C ASP A 135 -3.98 -6.28 -5.00
N ILE A 136 -2.82 -6.31 -5.62
CA ILE A 136 -2.62 -6.00 -7.03
C ILE A 136 -2.17 -7.25 -7.79
N GLN A 137 -2.34 -7.24 -9.12
CA GLN A 137 -1.87 -8.30 -9.99
C GLN A 137 -0.66 -7.83 -10.79
N LEU A 138 0.40 -8.65 -10.78
CA LEU A 138 1.53 -8.53 -11.70
C LEU A 138 1.37 -9.60 -12.80
N PHE A 139 1.32 -9.15 -14.04
CA PHE A 139 1.25 -10.01 -15.21
C PHE A 139 2.62 -10.09 -15.88
N VAL A 140 3.10 -11.31 -16.15
CA VAL A 140 4.38 -11.57 -16.80
C VAL A 140 4.15 -12.49 -17.99
N GLU A 141 4.29 -11.96 -19.22
CA GLU A 141 4.19 -12.74 -20.44
C GLU A 141 5.55 -13.34 -20.79
N ILE A 142 5.58 -14.67 -20.88
CA ILE A 142 6.77 -15.42 -21.28
C ILE A 142 6.94 -15.29 -22.82
N PRO A 143 8.12 -14.91 -23.32
CA PRO A 143 8.35 -14.83 -24.76
C PRO A 143 8.04 -16.16 -25.46
N SER A 144 7.39 -16.12 -26.62
CA SER A 144 7.08 -17.33 -27.39
C SER A 144 8.31 -18.06 -27.89
N SER A 145 9.45 -17.37 -27.95
CA SER A 145 10.77 -17.91 -28.32
C SER A 145 11.61 -18.39 -27.13
N ALA A 146 11.08 -18.26 -25.90
CA ALA A 146 11.80 -18.61 -24.68
C ALA A 146 12.12 -20.11 -24.60
N ARG A 147 13.22 -20.44 -23.95
CA ARG A 147 13.74 -21.81 -23.77
C ARG A 147 13.57 -22.25 -22.32
N SER A 148 13.58 -23.55 -22.08
CA SER A 148 13.40 -24.16 -20.76
C SER A 148 14.43 -23.75 -19.68
N THR A 149 15.49 -23.06 -20.06
CA THR A 149 16.50 -22.53 -19.15
C THR A 149 16.36 -21.04 -18.89
N ASP A 150 15.41 -20.39 -19.60
CA ASP A 150 15.23 -18.96 -19.47
C ASP A 150 14.38 -18.65 -18.23
N GLU A 151 14.77 -17.62 -17.54
CA GLU A 151 14.03 -17.08 -16.40
C GLU A 151 14.13 -15.56 -16.39
N ALA A 152 13.17 -14.92 -15.74
CA ALA A 152 13.17 -13.48 -15.53
C ALA A 152 12.92 -13.17 -14.05
N THR A 153 13.73 -12.29 -13.50
CA THR A 153 13.48 -11.67 -12.19
C THR A 153 12.84 -10.33 -12.42
N ILE A 154 11.72 -10.12 -11.76
CA ILE A 154 10.99 -8.87 -11.77
C ILE A 154 10.98 -8.35 -10.33
N THR A 155 11.47 -7.14 -10.11
CA THR A 155 11.38 -6.44 -8.83
C THR A 155 10.16 -5.53 -8.86
N VAL A 156 9.15 -5.82 -8.06
CA VAL A 156 8.00 -4.92 -7.83
C VAL A 156 8.40 -3.92 -6.77
N THR A 157 8.13 -2.64 -7.02
CA THR A 157 8.46 -1.54 -6.13
C THR A 157 7.19 -0.86 -5.65
N ALA A 158 7.15 -0.46 -4.39
CA ALA A 158 6.11 0.37 -3.81
C ALA A 158 6.76 1.49 -2.98
N GLU A 159 6.28 2.72 -3.15
CA GLU A 159 6.84 3.91 -2.51
C GLU A 159 5.70 4.81 -2.03
N SER A 160 5.81 5.33 -0.81
CA SER A 160 4.92 6.37 -0.30
C SER A 160 4.99 7.61 -1.19
N HIS A 161 3.83 8.18 -1.53
CA HIS A 161 3.78 9.43 -2.31
C HIS A 161 4.38 10.60 -1.54
N ASP A 162 4.17 10.63 -0.23
CA ASP A 162 4.56 11.75 0.64
C ASP A 162 5.99 11.63 1.19
N ASP A 163 6.57 10.42 1.21
CA ASP A 163 7.92 10.16 1.71
C ASP A 163 8.64 9.09 0.89
N SER A 164 9.47 9.50 -0.05
CA SER A 164 10.24 8.60 -0.91
C SER A 164 11.26 7.72 -0.17
N THR A 165 11.49 7.94 1.13
CA THR A 165 12.31 7.05 1.97
C THR A 165 11.54 5.87 2.51
N ALA A 166 10.20 5.93 2.48
CA ALA A 166 9.28 4.84 2.82
C ALA A 166 8.95 4.04 1.56
N PHE A 167 9.73 3.02 1.27
CA PHE A 167 9.57 2.15 0.11
C PHE A 167 9.78 0.68 0.45
N ALA A 168 9.33 -0.21 -0.43
CA ALA A 168 9.54 -1.64 -0.36
C ALA A 168 9.74 -2.23 -1.75
N ASP A 169 10.59 -3.24 -1.84
CA ASP A 169 10.88 -4.01 -3.03
C ASP A 169 10.53 -5.49 -2.80
N LEU A 170 10.01 -6.13 -3.84
CA LEU A 170 9.67 -7.55 -3.83
C LEU A 170 10.11 -8.21 -5.13
N ASP A 171 11.00 -9.20 -5.04
CA ASP A 171 11.43 -9.98 -6.19
C ASP A 171 10.50 -11.17 -6.45
N VAL A 172 10.08 -11.31 -7.71
CA VAL A 172 9.44 -12.53 -8.22
C VAL A 172 10.23 -13.12 -9.39
N ILE A 173 10.21 -14.45 -9.49
CA ILE A 173 10.99 -15.18 -10.49
C ILE A 173 10.04 -15.96 -11.41
N SER A 174 10.03 -15.60 -12.68
CA SER A 174 9.25 -16.28 -13.72
C SER A 174 10.14 -17.23 -14.51
N LYS A 175 9.76 -18.51 -14.57
CA LYS A 175 10.54 -19.58 -15.22
C LYS A 175 9.82 -20.19 -16.40
N VAL A 176 10.59 -20.65 -17.37
CA VAL A 176 10.06 -21.35 -18.54
C VAL A 176 10.03 -22.86 -18.29
N ASN A 177 8.86 -23.47 -18.51
CA ASN A 177 8.71 -24.93 -18.42
C ASN A 177 9.54 -25.66 -19.47
N THR A 178 10.06 -26.84 -19.10
CA THR A 178 10.69 -27.73 -20.08
C THR A 178 9.62 -28.34 -20.97
N VAL A 179 9.66 -28.03 -22.27
CA VAL A 179 8.78 -28.64 -23.27
C VAL A 179 9.53 -29.74 -23.99
N TYR A 180 9.07 -30.98 -23.84
CA TYR A 180 9.62 -32.13 -24.56
C TYR A 180 8.85 -32.33 -25.85
N ASN A 181 9.49 -32.04 -26.99
CA ASN A 181 8.98 -32.40 -28.32
C ASN A 181 9.54 -33.76 -28.72
N GLN A 182 8.75 -34.82 -28.72
CA GLN A 182 9.13 -36.11 -29.25
C GLN A 182 8.63 -36.20 -30.70
N TYR A 183 9.59 -36.39 -31.62
CA TYR A 183 9.27 -36.69 -33.01
C TYR A 183 9.51 -38.19 -33.23
N VAL A 184 8.47 -38.91 -33.67
CA VAL A 184 8.59 -40.26 -34.18
C VAL A 184 8.75 -40.18 -35.69
N THR A 185 9.95 -40.49 -36.20
CA THR A 185 10.16 -40.66 -37.64
C THR A 185 9.97 -42.13 -37.97
N ALA A 186 8.96 -42.47 -38.78
CA ALA A 186 8.84 -43.79 -39.36
C ALA A 186 9.63 -43.82 -40.67
N SER A 187 10.66 -44.64 -40.76
CA SER A 187 11.26 -44.97 -42.04
C SER A 187 10.45 -46.05 -42.70
N ALA A 188 10.11 -45.88 -43.99
CA ALA A 188 9.43 -46.91 -44.77
C ALA A 188 10.34 -48.15 -44.88
N VAL A 189 9.83 -49.30 -44.43
CA VAL A 189 10.49 -50.60 -44.70
C VAL A 189 10.03 -51.00 -46.11
N SER A 190 10.99 -51.03 -47.04
CA SER A 190 10.71 -51.66 -48.35
C SER A 190 10.58 -53.16 -48.17
N ILE A 191 9.45 -53.71 -48.52
CA ILE A 191 9.25 -55.15 -48.54
C ILE A 191 9.88 -55.64 -49.85
N MET A 192 10.96 -56.44 -49.70
CA MET A 192 11.46 -57.21 -50.84
C MET A 192 10.69 -58.50 -50.95
N TYR A 193 10.19 -58.77 -52.14
CA TYR A 193 9.54 -60.05 -52.46
C TYR A 193 10.60 -61.05 -52.81
N PRO A 194 10.41 -62.35 -52.45
CA PRO A 194 11.36 -63.37 -52.83
C PRO A 194 11.33 -63.55 -54.35
N GLY A 195 12.41 -63.23 -55.04
CA GLY A 195 12.56 -63.46 -56.48
C GLY A 195 13.01 -62.26 -57.32
N ASP A 196 13.32 -61.11 -56.73
CA ASP A 196 13.96 -60.00 -57.41
C ASP A 196 15.47 -59.97 -57.20
#